data_358d04f5e972a239ef02a4e858db411f
#
_entry.id   358d04f5e972a239ef02a4e858db411f
#
_cell.length_a   1.000
_cell.length_b   1.000
_cell.length_c   1.000
_cell.angle_alpha   90.00
_cell.angle_beta   90.00
_cell.angle_gamma   90.00
#
_symmetry.space_group_name_H-M   'P 1'
#
loop_
_entity.id
_entity.type
_entity.pdbx_description
1 polymer ?
#
loop_
_entity_poly.entity_id
_entity_poly.type
_entity_poly.pdbx_seq_one_letter_code
_entity_poly.pdbx_strand_id
1 'polypeptide(L)'
;PFACMAQVNEIFAILLGDTPYRVLSDTENMTQTRNAERMHRILHYLETHYSEPVRLSEIAEREGLTQTYLSHLFREQLHIPFQDYLARLRLEAAMLLLRQSDTTLTDAAYACGFSDPKYLNRSFQKNLGMSPRQWLQENRPGPNRAPSAEDPGTAQRVLAPDECRALLDALEIP
;
A
#
# COMPACT_ATOMS: atom_id res chain seq x y z
N PRO A 1 32.61 -17.00 0.64
CA PRO A 1 32.26 -15.62 0.19
C PRO A 1 32.28 -15.49 -1.34
N PHE A 2 33.22 -16.16 -2.07
CA PHE A 2 33.35 -16.02 -3.54
C PHE A 2 32.17 -16.65 -4.32
N ALA A 3 31.59 -17.75 -3.86
CA ALA A 3 30.46 -18.41 -4.53
C ALA A 3 29.19 -17.54 -4.54
N CYS A 4 28.94 -16.81 -3.46
CA CYS A 4 27.80 -15.89 -3.35
C CYS A 4 27.93 -14.69 -4.32
N MET A 5 29.14 -14.15 -4.48
CA MET A 5 29.40 -13.07 -5.44
C MET A 5 29.25 -13.54 -6.89
N ALA A 6 29.63 -14.77 -7.19
CA ALA A 6 29.44 -15.35 -8.53
C ALA A 6 27.94 -15.49 -8.86
N GLN A 7 27.12 -15.97 -7.94
CA GLN A 7 25.67 -16.09 -8.12
C GLN A 7 24.99 -14.72 -8.27
N VAL A 8 25.39 -13.72 -7.49
CA VAL A 8 24.89 -12.35 -7.61
C VAL A 8 25.22 -11.77 -8.99
N ASN A 9 26.48 -11.96 -9.46
CA ASN A 9 26.89 -11.50 -10.79
C ASN A 9 26.13 -12.23 -11.91
N GLU A 10 25.83 -13.50 -11.76
CA GLU A 10 25.02 -14.27 -12.74
C GLU A 10 23.58 -13.76 -12.81
N ILE A 11 22.94 -13.46 -11.67
CA ILE A 11 21.62 -12.83 -11.61
C ILE A 11 21.66 -11.45 -12.31
N PHE A 12 22.67 -10.62 -12.03
CA PHE A 12 22.83 -9.34 -12.71
C PHE A 12 23.06 -9.51 -14.22
N ALA A 13 23.83 -10.49 -14.66
CA ALA A 13 24.06 -10.76 -16.07
C ALA A 13 22.77 -11.16 -16.79
N ILE A 14 21.92 -11.98 -16.16
CA ILE A 14 20.62 -12.37 -16.70
C ILE A 14 19.69 -11.14 -16.75
N LEU A 15 19.60 -10.37 -15.68
CA LEU A 15 18.77 -9.17 -15.61
C LEU A 15 19.16 -8.11 -16.65
N LEU A 16 20.47 -7.91 -16.87
CA LEU A 16 20.97 -6.92 -17.82
C LEU A 16 20.97 -7.44 -19.27
N GLY A 17 21.02 -8.75 -19.49
CA GLY A 17 21.01 -9.35 -20.83
C GLY A 17 19.63 -9.46 -21.46
N ASP A 18 18.62 -9.83 -20.67
CA ASP A 18 17.28 -10.15 -21.17
C ASP A 18 16.24 -9.04 -20.95
N THR A 19 16.55 -8.03 -20.13
CA THR A 19 15.63 -6.92 -19.88
C THR A 19 16.13 -5.62 -20.53
N PRO A 20 15.25 -4.89 -21.24
CA PRO A 20 15.61 -3.57 -21.73
C PRO A 20 15.90 -2.64 -20.55
N TYR A 21 17.14 -2.23 -20.39
CA TYR A 21 17.54 -1.25 -19.39
C TYR A 21 18.06 0.02 -20.05
N ARG A 22 17.87 1.13 -19.38
CA ARG A 22 18.42 2.41 -19.78
C ARG A 22 19.32 2.92 -18.65
N VAL A 23 20.55 3.24 -18.98
CA VAL A 23 21.45 3.94 -18.05
C VAL A 23 20.97 5.38 -17.93
N LEU A 24 20.63 5.79 -16.72
CA LEU A 24 20.24 7.17 -16.42
C LEU A 24 21.48 8.05 -16.33
N SER A 25 21.40 9.27 -16.83
CA SER A 25 22.40 10.29 -16.53
C SER A 25 22.36 10.65 -15.04
N ASP A 26 23.46 11.18 -14.49
CA ASP A 26 23.52 11.60 -13.09
C ASP A 26 22.40 12.59 -12.73
N THR A 27 22.07 13.48 -13.66
CA THR A 27 20.98 14.47 -13.50
C THR A 27 19.59 13.80 -13.47
N GLU A 28 19.34 12.80 -14.31
CA GLU A 28 18.10 12.03 -14.33
C GLU A 28 17.97 11.19 -13.06
N ASN A 29 19.06 10.55 -12.63
CA ASN A 29 19.10 9.76 -11.40
C ASN A 29 18.81 10.64 -10.16
N MET A 30 19.46 11.79 -10.05
CA MET A 30 19.18 12.75 -8.97
C MET A 30 17.72 13.24 -8.98
N THR A 31 17.16 13.48 -10.16
CA THR A 31 15.76 13.91 -10.29
C THR A 31 14.80 12.81 -9.87
N GLN A 32 15.05 11.56 -10.29
CA GLN A 32 14.23 10.41 -9.89
C GLN A 32 14.30 10.16 -8.39
N THR A 33 15.50 10.17 -7.80
CA THR A 33 15.69 10.01 -6.35
C THR A 33 14.92 11.10 -5.58
N ARG A 34 15.05 12.36 -5.99
CA ARG A 34 14.33 13.48 -5.37
C ARG A 34 12.81 13.33 -5.48
N ASN A 35 12.32 12.86 -6.63
CA ASN A 35 10.88 12.63 -6.83
C ASN A 35 10.38 11.44 -6.00
N ALA A 36 11.17 10.38 -5.87
CA ALA A 36 10.85 9.23 -5.02
C ALA A 36 10.78 9.62 -3.53
N GLU A 37 11.76 10.37 -3.02
CA GLU A 37 11.76 10.87 -1.65
C GLU A 37 10.56 11.80 -1.38
N ARG A 38 10.25 12.67 -2.34
CA ARG A 38 9.08 13.56 -2.27
C ARG A 38 7.79 12.76 -2.23
N MET A 39 7.65 11.76 -3.12
CA MET A 39 6.49 10.89 -3.15
C MET A 39 6.34 10.14 -1.83
N HIS A 40 7.42 9.60 -1.27
CA HIS A 40 7.40 8.94 0.03
C HIS A 40 6.84 9.86 1.14
N ARG A 41 7.29 11.12 1.21
CA ARG A 41 6.75 12.08 2.20
C ARG A 41 5.26 12.35 2.00
N ILE A 42 4.84 12.48 0.72
CA ILE A 42 3.42 12.71 0.38
C ILE A 42 2.56 11.50 0.78
N LEU A 43 3.00 10.30 0.45
CA LEU A 43 2.27 9.07 0.81
C LEU A 43 2.15 8.91 2.31
N HIS A 44 3.23 9.11 3.05
CA HIS A 44 3.22 9.09 4.51
C HIS A 44 2.26 10.14 5.11
N TYR A 45 2.23 11.34 4.53
CA TYR A 45 1.25 12.36 4.94
C TYR A 45 -0.19 11.90 4.68
N LEU A 46 -0.47 11.30 3.53
CA LEU A 46 -1.80 10.78 3.20
C LEU A 46 -2.23 9.64 4.13
N GLU A 47 -1.33 8.72 4.45
CA GLU A 47 -1.56 7.61 5.37
C GLU A 47 -1.91 8.08 6.79
N THR A 48 -1.38 9.22 7.21
CA THR A 48 -1.64 9.77 8.55
C THR A 48 -2.83 10.72 8.61
N HIS A 49 -3.25 11.31 7.46
CA HIS A 49 -4.28 12.36 7.40
C HIS A 49 -5.47 11.99 6.48
N TYR A 50 -5.59 10.74 6.03
CA TYR A 50 -6.64 10.33 5.07
C TYR A 50 -8.08 10.63 5.56
N SER A 51 -8.30 10.63 6.87
CA SER A 51 -9.62 10.91 7.47
C SER A 51 -10.02 12.40 7.42
N GLU A 52 -9.05 13.28 7.19
CA GLU A 52 -9.26 14.72 7.10
C GLU A 52 -9.60 15.16 5.65
N PRO A 53 -10.12 16.39 5.48
CA PRO A 53 -10.29 16.98 4.15
C PRO A 53 -8.92 17.30 3.52
N VAL A 54 -8.34 16.34 2.79
CA VAL A 54 -7.04 16.52 2.10
C VAL A 54 -7.26 16.98 0.67
N ARG A 55 -6.59 18.08 0.28
CA ARG A 55 -6.62 18.64 -1.08
C ARG A 55 -5.25 18.55 -1.73
N LEU A 56 -5.23 18.20 -3.02
CA LEU A 56 -3.99 18.12 -3.80
C LEU A 56 -3.26 19.48 -3.85
N SER A 57 -4.00 20.59 -3.85
CA SER A 57 -3.42 21.95 -3.83
C SER A 57 -2.61 22.23 -2.56
N GLU A 58 -3.10 21.80 -1.41
CA GLU A 58 -2.43 21.98 -0.11
C GLU A 58 -1.12 21.18 -0.04
N ILE A 59 -1.13 19.96 -0.57
CA ILE A 59 0.07 19.13 -0.65
C ILE A 59 1.08 19.72 -1.63
N ALA A 60 0.60 20.23 -2.77
CA ALA A 60 1.46 20.87 -3.77
C ALA A 60 2.17 22.10 -3.17
N GLU A 61 1.45 22.93 -2.43
CA GLU A 61 1.99 24.11 -1.74
C GLU A 61 3.07 23.71 -0.72
N ARG A 62 2.81 22.68 0.11
CA ARG A 62 3.79 22.16 1.09
C ARG A 62 5.09 21.67 0.46
N GLU A 63 4.99 21.03 -0.70
CA GLU A 63 6.15 20.50 -1.44
C GLU A 63 6.80 21.51 -2.39
N GLY A 64 6.29 22.75 -2.44
CA GLY A 64 6.78 23.80 -3.33
C GLY A 64 6.55 23.46 -4.81
N LEU A 65 5.42 22.84 -5.13
CA LEU A 65 5.06 22.38 -6.46
C LEU A 65 3.76 23.04 -6.94
N THR A 66 3.56 23.04 -8.26
CA THR A 66 2.24 23.31 -8.80
C THR A 66 1.33 22.08 -8.68
N GLN A 67 0.03 22.30 -8.52
CA GLN A 67 -0.96 21.22 -8.47
C GLN A 67 -0.92 20.33 -9.74
N THR A 68 -0.69 20.96 -10.91
CA THR A 68 -0.57 20.26 -12.18
C THR A 68 0.63 19.32 -12.20
N TYR A 69 1.80 19.80 -11.77
CA TYR A 69 3.00 18.97 -11.70
C TYR A 69 2.81 17.80 -10.72
N LEU A 70 2.26 18.05 -9.54
CA LEU A 70 1.99 17.00 -8.56
C LEU A 70 0.99 15.95 -9.10
N SER A 71 -0.04 16.39 -9.84
CA SER A 71 -0.99 15.46 -10.48
C SER A 71 -0.32 14.55 -11.52
N HIS A 72 0.62 15.09 -12.30
CA HIS A 72 1.43 14.30 -13.25
C HIS A 72 2.35 13.33 -12.52
N LEU A 73 3.08 13.80 -11.51
CA LEU A 73 3.99 12.99 -10.72
C LEU A 73 3.26 11.79 -10.07
N PHE A 74 2.05 12.00 -9.55
CA PHE A 74 1.21 10.92 -9.00
C PHE A 74 0.90 9.86 -10.06
N ARG A 75 0.51 10.26 -11.27
CA ARG A 75 0.21 9.33 -12.35
C ARG A 75 1.44 8.58 -12.87
N GLU A 76 2.58 9.25 -12.93
CA GLU A 76 3.83 8.64 -13.38
C GLU A 76 4.36 7.61 -12.37
N GLN A 77 4.30 7.92 -11.07
CA GLN A 77 4.88 7.07 -10.03
C GLN A 77 3.93 5.95 -9.57
N LEU A 78 2.64 6.23 -9.47
CA LEU A 78 1.66 5.30 -8.91
C LEU A 78 0.68 4.74 -9.96
N HIS A 79 0.69 5.26 -11.19
CA HIS A 79 -0.21 4.90 -12.29
C HIS A 79 -1.70 5.07 -11.98
N ILE A 80 -2.03 5.80 -10.90
CA ILE A 80 -3.41 6.12 -10.50
C ILE A 80 -3.53 7.60 -10.15
N PRO A 81 -4.71 8.24 -10.33
CA PRO A 81 -4.96 9.59 -9.89
C PRO A 81 -4.92 9.72 -8.36
N PHE A 82 -4.55 10.90 -7.86
CA PHE A 82 -4.53 11.23 -6.43
C PHE A 82 -5.85 10.90 -5.71
N GLN A 83 -6.98 11.29 -6.30
CA GLN A 83 -8.30 11.04 -5.69
C GLN A 83 -8.63 9.55 -5.56
N ASP A 84 -8.19 8.74 -6.52
CA ASP A 84 -8.37 7.29 -6.47
C ASP A 84 -7.48 6.65 -5.40
N TYR A 85 -6.25 7.14 -5.25
CA TYR A 85 -5.35 6.69 -4.17
C TYR A 85 -5.95 7.02 -2.78
N LEU A 86 -6.35 8.28 -2.57
CA LEU A 86 -6.97 8.69 -1.30
C LEU A 86 -8.26 7.91 -1.01
N ALA A 87 -9.07 7.64 -2.03
CA ALA A 87 -10.28 6.84 -1.88
C ALA A 87 -9.96 5.37 -1.50
N ARG A 88 -8.86 4.80 -1.99
CA ARG A 88 -8.39 3.46 -1.60
C ARG A 88 -7.93 3.42 -0.14
N LEU A 89 -7.11 4.36 0.29
CA LEU A 89 -6.70 4.46 1.70
C LEU A 89 -7.91 4.53 2.65
N ARG A 90 -8.87 5.38 2.32
CA ARG A 90 -10.11 5.51 3.08
C ARG A 90 -10.96 4.22 3.08
N LEU A 91 -11.00 3.53 1.94
CA LEU A 91 -11.71 2.25 1.82
C LEU A 91 -11.07 1.19 2.70
N GLU A 92 -9.74 1.05 2.68
CA GLU A 92 -9.00 0.09 3.51
C GLU A 92 -9.24 0.35 5.00
N ALA A 93 -9.17 1.61 5.43
CA ALA A 93 -9.49 2.00 6.80
C ALA A 93 -10.95 1.68 7.17
N ALA A 94 -11.91 1.94 6.28
CA ALA A 94 -13.32 1.63 6.50
C ALA A 94 -13.57 0.11 6.59
N MET A 95 -12.91 -0.68 5.76
CA MET A 95 -12.98 -2.14 5.81
C MET A 95 -12.45 -2.68 7.15
N LEU A 96 -11.33 -2.14 7.63
CA LEU A 96 -10.78 -2.52 8.92
C LEU A 96 -11.74 -2.18 10.07
N LEU A 97 -12.29 -0.96 10.07
CA LEU A 97 -13.22 -0.48 11.09
C LEU A 97 -14.51 -1.32 11.10
N LEU A 98 -15.09 -1.61 9.93
CA LEU A 98 -16.30 -2.42 9.78
C LEU A 98 -16.10 -3.89 10.20
N ARG A 99 -14.90 -4.43 10.09
CA ARG A 99 -14.55 -5.79 10.54
C ARG A 99 -14.40 -5.92 12.03
N GLN A 100 -13.83 -4.90 12.68
CA GLN A 100 -13.44 -4.94 14.09
C GLN A 100 -14.50 -4.43 15.05
N SER A 101 -15.51 -3.71 14.57
CA SER A 101 -16.50 -3.04 15.40
C SER A 101 -17.91 -3.22 14.86
N ASP A 102 -18.91 -2.96 15.73
CA ASP A 102 -20.33 -2.87 15.35
C ASP A 102 -20.70 -1.51 14.73
N THR A 103 -19.72 -0.80 14.20
CA THR A 103 -19.89 0.50 13.55
C THR A 103 -20.79 0.38 12.34
N THR A 104 -21.69 1.33 12.16
CA THR A 104 -22.53 1.39 10.96
C THR A 104 -21.73 1.81 9.74
N LEU A 105 -22.21 1.47 8.54
CA LEU A 105 -21.60 1.89 7.29
C LEU A 105 -21.48 3.43 7.19
N THR A 106 -22.47 4.13 7.69
CA THR A 106 -22.54 5.60 7.70
C THR A 106 -21.46 6.17 8.60
N ASP A 107 -21.33 5.66 9.81
CA ASP A 107 -20.31 6.13 10.77
C ASP A 107 -18.89 5.79 10.27
N ALA A 108 -18.70 4.60 9.72
CA ALA A 108 -17.43 4.20 9.12
C ALA A 108 -17.04 5.12 7.95
N ALA A 109 -18.00 5.51 7.11
CA ALA A 109 -17.75 6.44 6.01
C ALA A 109 -17.22 7.79 6.52
N TYR A 110 -17.91 8.39 7.48
CA TYR A 110 -17.50 9.69 8.03
C TYR A 110 -16.19 9.59 8.82
N ALA A 111 -16.02 8.55 9.63
CA ALA A 111 -14.78 8.32 10.39
C ALA A 111 -13.54 8.17 9.48
N CYS A 112 -13.73 7.61 8.29
CA CYS A 112 -12.65 7.46 7.30
C CYS A 112 -12.54 8.65 6.32
N GLY A 113 -13.25 9.75 6.54
CA GLY A 113 -13.11 10.99 5.78
C GLY A 113 -13.89 11.04 4.46
N PHE A 114 -14.85 10.15 4.24
CA PHE A 114 -15.79 10.31 3.13
C PHE A 114 -16.83 11.40 3.48
N SER A 115 -17.08 12.30 2.54
CA SER A 115 -18.08 13.36 2.72
C SER A 115 -19.53 12.87 2.69
N ASP A 116 -19.76 11.65 2.17
CA ASP A 116 -21.08 11.02 2.07
C ASP A 116 -20.88 9.50 1.95
N PRO A 117 -21.69 8.67 2.64
CA PRO A 117 -21.64 7.20 2.57
C PRO A 117 -21.77 6.63 1.16
N LYS A 118 -22.39 7.36 0.23
CA LYS A 118 -22.47 6.94 -1.19
C LYS A 118 -21.09 6.82 -1.84
N TYR A 119 -20.09 7.62 -1.42
CA TYR A 119 -18.73 7.53 -1.95
C TYR A 119 -18.01 6.29 -1.43
N LEU A 120 -18.25 5.88 -0.19
CA LEU A 120 -17.77 4.60 0.32
C LEU A 120 -18.40 3.43 -0.47
N ASN A 121 -19.72 3.43 -0.69
CA ASN A 121 -20.39 2.44 -1.53
C ASN A 121 -19.78 2.36 -2.94
N ARG A 122 -19.53 3.52 -3.56
CA ARG A 122 -18.88 3.59 -4.89
C ARG A 122 -17.45 3.03 -4.85
N SER A 123 -16.70 3.29 -3.79
CA SER A 123 -15.34 2.75 -3.61
C SER A 123 -15.35 1.23 -3.48
N PHE A 124 -16.28 0.65 -2.72
CA PHE A 124 -16.46 -0.81 -2.64
C PHE A 124 -16.76 -1.39 -4.02
N GLN A 125 -17.72 -0.81 -4.74
CA GLN A 125 -18.08 -1.30 -6.07
C GLN A 125 -16.94 -1.17 -7.07
N LYS A 126 -16.21 -0.05 -7.07
CA LYS A 126 -15.10 0.21 -8.00
C LYS A 126 -13.90 -0.71 -7.75
N ASN A 127 -13.54 -0.95 -6.48
CA ASN A 127 -12.31 -1.65 -6.13
C ASN A 127 -12.51 -3.15 -5.86
N LEU A 128 -13.69 -3.57 -5.39
CA LEU A 128 -13.98 -4.94 -4.99
C LEU A 128 -15.10 -5.60 -5.84
N GLY A 129 -15.80 -4.84 -6.68
CA GLY A 129 -16.90 -5.34 -7.49
C GLY A 129 -18.17 -5.71 -6.71
N MET A 130 -18.21 -5.41 -5.41
CA MET A 130 -19.32 -5.80 -4.51
C MET A 130 -19.77 -4.65 -3.63
N SER A 131 -20.94 -4.78 -3.02
CA SER A 131 -21.45 -3.81 -2.04
C SER A 131 -20.82 -4.02 -0.67
N PRO A 132 -20.76 -2.99 0.20
CA PRO A 132 -20.26 -3.13 1.58
C PRO A 132 -21.02 -4.20 2.38
N ARG A 133 -22.33 -4.36 2.11
CA ARG A 133 -23.14 -5.37 2.79
C ARG A 133 -22.74 -6.81 2.39
N GLN A 134 -22.51 -7.04 1.10
CA GLN A 134 -22.00 -8.33 0.62
C GLN A 134 -20.63 -8.63 1.22
N TRP A 135 -19.74 -7.63 1.18
CA TRP A 135 -18.40 -7.78 1.74
C TRP A 135 -18.44 -8.09 3.25
N LEU A 136 -19.30 -7.45 4.03
CA LEU A 136 -19.49 -7.74 5.45
C LEU A 136 -20.01 -9.15 5.70
N GLN A 137 -20.92 -9.66 4.85
CA GLN A 137 -21.42 -11.04 4.98
C GLN A 137 -20.31 -12.09 4.78
N GLU A 138 -19.35 -11.79 3.89
CA GLU A 138 -18.24 -12.67 3.59
C GLU A 138 -17.09 -12.55 4.60
N ASN A 139 -16.85 -11.35 5.14
CA ASN A 139 -15.65 -11.03 5.91
C ASN A 139 -15.88 -10.76 7.41
N ARG A 140 -17.14 -10.66 7.87
CA ARG A 140 -17.43 -10.52 9.30
C ARG A 140 -17.26 -11.88 9.97
N PRO A 141 -16.43 -12.03 11.00
CA PRO A 141 -16.41 -13.27 11.78
C PRO A 141 -17.79 -13.46 12.37
N GLY A 142 -18.49 -14.48 11.94
CA GLY A 142 -19.76 -14.90 12.57
C GLY A 142 -19.51 -15.18 14.05
N PRO A 143 -20.53 -15.04 14.92
CA PRO A 143 -20.41 -15.27 16.36
C PRO A 143 -19.94 -16.69 16.73
N ASN A 144 -19.75 -17.56 15.74
CA ASN A 144 -19.37 -18.98 15.94
C ASN A 144 -18.25 -19.48 15.01
N ARG A 145 -17.51 -18.58 14.34
CA ARG A 145 -16.34 -19.00 13.58
C ARG A 145 -15.10 -18.86 14.47
N ALA A 146 -14.83 -19.91 15.27
CA ALA A 146 -13.50 -20.12 15.81
C ALA A 146 -12.48 -19.99 14.65
N PRO A 147 -11.28 -19.42 14.86
CA PRO A 147 -10.28 -19.33 13.81
C PRO A 147 -10.01 -20.76 13.31
N SER A 148 -10.52 -21.08 12.13
CA SER A 148 -10.18 -22.32 11.46
C SER A 148 -8.69 -22.25 11.11
N ALA A 149 -7.92 -23.15 11.70
CA ALA A 149 -6.48 -23.29 11.52
C ALA A 149 -6.08 -23.78 10.11
N GLU A 150 -6.94 -23.58 9.11
CA GLU A 150 -6.77 -24.09 7.75
C GLU A 150 -7.02 -22.99 6.72
N ASP A 151 -6.17 -21.96 6.74
CA ASP A 151 -5.95 -21.15 5.55
C ASP A 151 -4.44 -21.18 5.20
N PRO A 152 -4.01 -22.08 4.30
CA PRO A 152 -2.59 -22.33 4.03
C PRO A 152 -1.93 -21.22 3.17
N GLY A 153 -2.58 -20.07 2.99
CA GLY A 153 -2.16 -19.08 1.99
C GLY A 153 -1.64 -17.74 2.49
N THR A 154 -1.87 -17.30 3.74
CA THR A 154 -1.53 -15.91 4.11
C THR A 154 -1.21 -15.67 5.60
N ALA A 155 -0.84 -16.69 6.33
CA ALA A 155 -0.27 -16.48 7.66
C ALA A 155 1.22 -16.12 7.51
N GLN A 156 1.55 -14.86 7.31
CA GLN A 156 2.86 -14.36 7.68
C GLN A 156 2.98 -14.52 9.21
N ARG A 157 3.51 -15.67 9.62
CA ARG A 157 3.86 -15.90 11.00
C ARG A 157 5.05 -14.99 11.32
N VAL A 158 4.78 -13.94 12.07
CA VAL A 158 5.86 -13.15 12.65
C VAL A 158 6.54 -14.04 13.68
N LEU A 159 7.70 -14.56 13.33
CA LEU A 159 8.52 -15.37 14.22
C LEU A 159 9.07 -14.46 15.33
N ALA A 160 9.03 -14.92 16.57
CA ALA A 160 9.70 -14.26 17.66
C ALA A 160 11.23 -14.21 17.40
N PRO A 161 11.97 -13.22 17.92
CA PRO A 161 13.42 -13.09 17.68
C PRO A 161 14.22 -14.35 17.99
N ASP A 162 13.82 -15.08 19.00
CA ASP A 162 14.40 -16.37 19.45
C ASP A 162 14.09 -17.52 18.46
N GLU A 163 12.89 -17.55 17.87
CA GLU A 163 12.53 -18.52 16.83
C GLU A 163 13.30 -18.24 15.53
N CYS A 164 13.51 -16.97 15.16
CA CYS A 164 14.36 -16.60 14.03
C CYS A 164 15.80 -17.05 14.23
N ARG A 165 16.34 -16.88 15.44
CA ARG A 165 17.71 -17.29 15.78
C ARG A 165 17.88 -18.80 15.70
N ALA A 166 16.95 -19.56 16.25
CA ALA A 166 16.95 -21.01 16.19
C ALA A 166 16.85 -21.56 14.76
N LEU A 167 16.09 -20.90 13.89
CA LEU A 167 15.99 -21.26 12.46
C LEU A 167 17.27 -20.93 11.70
N LEU A 168 17.93 -19.81 12.01
CA LEU A 168 19.21 -19.43 11.41
C LEU A 168 20.33 -20.39 11.83
N ASP A 169 20.36 -20.81 13.10
CA ASP A 169 21.31 -21.80 13.62
C ASP A 169 21.06 -23.19 13.03
N ALA A 170 19.81 -23.55 12.72
CA ALA A 170 19.46 -24.84 12.10
C ALA A 170 19.77 -24.90 10.58
N LEU A 171 19.94 -23.76 9.91
CA LEU A 171 20.23 -23.68 8.47
C LEU A 171 21.72 -23.84 8.14
N GLU A 172 22.60 -24.05 9.16
CA GLU A 172 24.05 -24.27 8.97
C GLU A 172 24.61 -23.55 7.73
N ILE A 173 24.47 -22.21 7.69
CA ILE A 173 25.14 -21.43 6.64
C ILE A 173 26.56 -21.16 7.15
N PRO A 174 27.59 -21.78 6.56
CA PRO A 174 28.97 -21.62 6.98
C PRO A 174 29.50 -20.21 6.71
#